data_3ac91b39555187ca2e654d518920ef60
#
_entry.id   3ac91b39555187ca2e654d518920ef60
#
_cell.length_a   1.000
_cell.length_b   1.000
_cell.length_c   1.000
_cell.angle_alpha   90.00
_cell.angle_beta   90.00
_cell.angle_gamma   90.00
#
_symmetry.space_group_name_H-M   'P 1'
#
loop_
_entity.id
_entity.type
_entity.pdbx_description
1 polymer ?
#
loop_
_entity_poly.entity_id
_entity_poly.type
_entity_poly.pdbx_seq_one_letter_code
_entity_poly.pdbx_strand_id
1 'polypeptide(L)'
;MKKWLIMSVGLLLCLASCQQGEKRAISDEQLAEVFTLAKYQYVMLDQQLTDSTMPRTVQADGSLRTSDLNWWCSGFFPGALWYIYEFGHSQNISYMAMKQTQKLLPLLDMNTDHDIGFQLNCSFGNAYKLTGNDLCREVLVEGARKLAARMNPTTGVIRSWDFLRKGWKYPVIIDNMMNLELLMVGAQLSGDVELGLVARTHADTTMKNHFRPDYTSYHLVNYDPETGEVLSRETVQGYADESAWSRGQAWALYGYSMMYRETRDERYLAQARGVADMLLKRLPEDGIPAWDLDDPSADALRDVSAAAIMASAFIELSEHTGEAAYMHMAERQLLTMMTPEYLAKPGENGGFLLKHGVGNLPEKSEVDVPLSYADYYFLEALVRYWKHEV
;
A
#
# COMPACT_ATOMS: atom_id res chain seq x y z
N MET A 1 -42.47 -67.85 -33.07
CA MET A 1 -41.39 -66.86 -33.34
C MET A 1 -41.37 -65.85 -32.19
N LYS A 2 -40.49 -66.00 -31.21
CA LYS A 2 -40.33 -65.10 -30.09
C LYS A 2 -39.11 -64.24 -30.35
N LYS A 3 -39.26 -62.89 -30.46
CA LYS A 3 -38.20 -61.93 -30.60
C LYS A 3 -37.68 -61.58 -29.20
N TRP A 4 -36.43 -61.81 -28.99
CA TRP A 4 -35.72 -61.36 -27.77
C TRP A 4 -35.25 -59.92 -27.98
N LEU A 5 -35.65 -59.05 -27.08
CA LEU A 5 -35.18 -57.61 -26.98
C LEU A 5 -34.01 -57.59 -26.02
N ILE A 6 -32.83 -57.28 -26.51
CA ILE A 6 -31.62 -57.06 -25.68
C ILE A 6 -31.64 -55.61 -25.27
N MET A 7 -31.86 -55.35 -23.99
CA MET A 7 -31.64 -54.02 -23.36
C MET A 7 -30.17 -53.88 -23.00
N SER A 8 -29.48 -52.97 -23.69
CA SER A 8 -28.13 -52.53 -23.31
C SER A 8 -28.23 -51.49 -22.21
N VAL A 9 -27.78 -51.82 -21.00
CA VAL A 9 -27.62 -50.89 -19.90
C VAL A 9 -26.27 -50.20 -20.10
N GLY A 10 -26.30 -48.95 -20.53
CA GLY A 10 -25.12 -48.08 -20.60
C GLY A 10 -24.77 -47.60 -19.21
N LEU A 11 -23.62 -48.03 -18.71
CA LEU A 11 -23.02 -47.56 -17.46
C LEU A 11 -22.38 -46.18 -17.70
N LEU A 12 -23.06 -45.09 -17.30
CA LEU A 12 -22.46 -43.77 -17.25
C LEU A 12 -21.53 -43.71 -16.01
N LEU A 13 -20.23 -43.84 -16.25
CA LEU A 13 -19.19 -43.46 -15.29
C LEU A 13 -19.13 -41.92 -15.21
N CYS A 14 -19.76 -41.35 -14.20
CA CYS A 14 -19.49 -39.97 -13.79
C CYS A 14 -18.06 -39.92 -13.22
N LEU A 15 -17.12 -39.46 -14.04
CA LEU A 15 -15.83 -38.99 -13.54
C LEU A 15 -16.09 -37.71 -12.75
N ALA A 16 -16.31 -37.82 -11.45
CA ALA A 16 -16.17 -36.72 -10.52
C ALA A 16 -14.67 -36.37 -10.49
N SER A 17 -14.27 -35.41 -11.32
CA SER A 17 -13.00 -34.71 -11.15
C SER A 17 -13.08 -33.98 -9.82
N CYS A 18 -12.51 -34.53 -8.76
CA CYS A 18 -12.13 -33.73 -7.60
C CYS A 18 -11.08 -32.73 -8.09
N GLN A 19 -11.51 -31.51 -8.42
CA GLN A 19 -10.59 -30.39 -8.36
C GLN A 19 -10.14 -30.30 -6.90
N GLN A 20 -8.94 -30.86 -6.60
CA GLN A 20 -8.21 -30.46 -5.42
C GLN A 20 -7.94 -28.96 -5.61
N GLY A 21 -8.65 -28.10 -4.86
CA GLY A 21 -8.32 -26.70 -4.78
C GLY A 21 -6.82 -26.57 -4.49
N GLU A 22 -6.13 -25.74 -5.21
CA GLU A 22 -4.72 -25.49 -4.94
C GLU A 22 -4.57 -25.14 -3.46
N LYS A 23 -3.69 -25.86 -2.78
CA LYS A 23 -3.46 -25.63 -1.35
C LYS A 23 -2.78 -24.29 -1.21
N ARG A 24 -3.35 -23.41 -0.38
CA ARG A 24 -2.73 -22.09 -0.05
C ARG A 24 -1.27 -22.25 0.30
N ALA A 25 -0.40 -21.37 -0.23
CA ALA A 25 1.04 -21.40 0.06
C ALA A 25 1.32 -21.01 1.52
N ILE A 26 0.51 -20.14 2.12
CA ILE A 26 0.57 -19.71 3.52
C ILE A 26 -0.61 -20.32 4.26
N SER A 27 -0.35 -21.12 5.30
CA SER A 27 -1.39 -21.76 6.10
C SER A 27 -2.02 -20.80 7.11
N ASP A 28 -3.24 -21.10 7.57
CA ASP A 28 -3.92 -20.36 8.64
C ASP A 28 -3.11 -20.35 9.95
N GLU A 29 -2.33 -21.41 10.22
CA GLU A 29 -1.44 -21.47 11.37
C GLU A 29 -0.30 -20.45 11.27
N GLN A 30 0.34 -20.37 10.10
CA GLN A 30 1.39 -19.38 9.85
C GLN A 30 0.86 -17.94 9.95
N LEU A 31 -0.34 -17.69 9.42
CA LEU A 31 -1.00 -16.39 9.58
C LEU A 31 -1.25 -16.07 11.06
N ALA A 32 -1.79 -17.02 11.82
CA ALA A 32 -2.07 -16.85 13.24
C ALA A 32 -0.79 -16.58 14.06
N GLU A 33 0.34 -17.22 13.72
CA GLU A 33 1.63 -16.95 14.34
C GLU A 33 2.09 -15.52 14.11
N VAL A 34 2.01 -15.02 12.85
CA VAL A 34 2.39 -13.63 12.53
C VAL A 34 1.48 -12.62 13.22
N PHE A 35 0.16 -12.83 13.23
CA PHE A 35 -0.76 -11.90 13.90
C PHE A 35 -0.63 -11.96 15.44
N THR A 36 -0.22 -13.09 16.02
CA THR A 36 0.12 -13.19 17.44
C THR A 36 1.36 -12.36 17.75
N LEU A 37 2.41 -12.46 16.94
CA LEU A 37 3.60 -11.62 17.04
C LEU A 37 3.25 -10.14 16.86
N ALA A 38 2.46 -9.79 15.84
CA ALA A 38 2.06 -8.42 15.56
C ALA A 38 1.32 -7.80 16.74
N LYS A 39 0.38 -8.53 17.34
CA LYS A 39 -0.31 -8.09 18.56
C LYS A 39 0.66 -7.80 19.71
N TYR A 40 1.63 -8.69 19.95
CA TYR A 40 2.61 -8.51 21.00
C TYR A 40 3.49 -7.26 20.75
N GLN A 41 4.07 -7.14 19.56
CA GLN A 41 4.94 -6.03 19.16
C GLN A 41 4.21 -4.68 19.23
N TYR A 42 3.00 -4.60 18.72
CA TYR A 42 2.22 -3.36 18.65
C TYR A 42 1.71 -2.90 20.03
N VAL A 43 1.46 -3.82 20.96
CA VAL A 43 1.20 -3.47 22.37
C VAL A 43 2.45 -2.87 23.01
N MET A 44 3.64 -3.39 22.71
CA MET A 44 4.90 -2.81 23.19
C MET A 44 5.17 -1.42 22.59
N LEU A 45 4.87 -1.21 21.29
CA LEU A 45 4.98 0.10 20.65
C LEU A 45 4.04 1.12 21.29
N ASP A 46 2.77 0.75 21.51
CA ASP A 46 1.77 1.65 22.12
C ASP A 46 2.22 2.19 23.49
N GLN A 47 2.86 1.33 24.30
CA GLN A 47 3.34 1.69 25.62
C GLN A 47 4.49 2.74 25.63
N GLN A 48 5.16 2.93 24.49
CA GLN A 48 6.27 3.87 24.33
C GLN A 48 5.82 5.23 23.76
N LEU A 49 4.54 5.35 23.36
CA LEU A 49 4.03 6.56 22.71
C LEU A 49 3.44 7.56 23.70
N THR A 50 3.57 8.83 23.38
CA THR A 50 2.85 9.93 24.03
C THR A 50 1.56 10.27 23.28
N ASP A 51 0.79 11.22 23.76
CA ASP A 51 -0.45 11.65 23.11
C ASP A 51 -0.21 12.39 21.78
N SER A 52 1.01 12.88 21.54
CA SER A 52 1.38 13.66 20.35
C SER A 52 2.36 12.96 19.40
N THR A 53 2.64 11.68 19.65
CA THR A 53 3.65 10.96 18.85
C THR A 53 3.11 9.66 18.26
N MET A 54 3.69 9.29 17.08
CA MET A 54 3.50 8.01 16.42
C MET A 54 4.84 7.32 16.16
N PRO A 55 4.90 5.98 16.12
CA PRO A 55 6.13 5.26 15.83
C PRO A 55 6.51 5.48 14.37
N ARG A 56 7.79 5.72 14.14
CA ARG A 56 8.33 5.96 12.81
C ARG A 56 9.31 4.88 12.40
N THR A 57 10.39 4.68 13.18
CA THR A 57 11.48 3.75 12.95
C THR A 57 12.30 3.55 14.24
N VAL A 58 13.47 2.95 14.13
CA VAL A 58 14.46 2.89 15.23
C VAL A 58 15.68 3.76 14.94
N GLN A 59 16.35 4.22 15.98
CA GLN A 59 17.63 4.89 15.92
C GLN A 59 18.78 3.87 15.82
N ALA A 60 20.01 4.36 15.57
CA ALA A 60 21.19 3.50 15.46
C ALA A 60 21.50 2.71 16.76
N ASP A 61 21.05 3.16 17.91
CA ASP A 61 21.16 2.46 19.19
C ASP A 61 20.02 1.47 19.47
N GLY A 62 19.10 1.30 18.53
CA GLY A 62 17.93 0.43 18.62
C GLY A 62 16.73 1.04 19.37
N SER A 63 16.84 2.26 19.89
CA SER A 63 15.72 2.95 20.54
C SER A 63 14.65 3.39 19.52
N LEU A 64 13.39 3.47 19.98
CA LEU A 64 12.28 3.91 19.15
C LEU A 64 12.48 5.38 18.71
N ARG A 65 12.40 5.64 17.43
CA ARG A 65 12.25 6.99 16.87
C ARG A 65 10.79 7.25 16.55
N THR A 66 10.20 8.24 17.17
CA THR A 66 8.85 8.71 16.91
C THR A 66 8.84 9.93 15.98
N SER A 67 7.68 10.24 15.44
CA SER A 67 7.37 11.48 14.74
C SER A 67 6.17 12.17 15.38
N ASP A 68 5.97 13.45 15.05
CA ASP A 68 4.73 14.16 15.36
C ASP A 68 3.56 13.64 14.52
N LEU A 69 2.35 14.09 14.83
CA LEU A 69 1.13 13.64 14.16
C LEU A 69 1.02 14.11 12.70
N ASN A 70 1.70 15.21 12.35
CA ASN A 70 1.69 15.74 10.98
C ASN A 70 2.68 15.01 10.04
N TRP A 71 3.54 14.13 10.59
CA TRP A 71 4.46 13.35 9.75
C TRP A 71 3.67 12.34 8.89
N TRP A 72 4.00 12.26 7.62
CA TRP A 72 3.27 11.53 6.59
C TRP A 72 2.87 10.08 6.96
N CYS A 73 3.68 9.40 7.76
CA CYS A 73 3.43 8.01 8.14
C CYS A 73 2.57 7.83 9.41
N SER A 74 2.02 8.91 9.98
CA SER A 74 1.30 8.85 11.27
C SER A 74 0.04 7.97 11.24
N GLY A 75 -0.55 7.75 10.09
CA GLY A 75 -1.75 6.91 9.92
C GLY A 75 -1.49 5.41 9.92
N PHE A 76 -0.25 4.96 9.69
CA PHE A 76 0.03 3.54 9.51
C PHE A 76 -0.02 2.73 10.80
N PHE A 77 0.45 3.28 11.91
CA PHE A 77 0.39 2.58 13.20
C PHE A 77 -1.05 2.27 13.64
N PRO A 78 -1.97 3.26 13.72
CA PRO A 78 -3.36 2.95 14.00
C PRO A 78 -3.99 2.04 12.92
N GLY A 79 -3.62 2.21 11.65
CA GLY A 79 -4.09 1.35 10.56
C GLY A 79 -3.68 -0.11 10.71
N ALA A 80 -2.44 -0.37 11.09
CA ALA A 80 -1.94 -1.72 11.37
C ALA A 80 -2.65 -2.37 12.57
N LEU A 81 -2.95 -1.59 13.63
CA LEU A 81 -3.76 -2.07 14.75
C LEU A 81 -5.16 -2.51 14.30
N TRP A 82 -5.75 -1.84 13.32
CA TRP A 82 -7.04 -2.25 12.75
C TRP A 82 -6.93 -3.58 11.99
N TYR A 83 -5.86 -3.86 11.26
CA TYR A 83 -5.64 -5.17 10.64
C TYR A 83 -5.41 -6.28 11.67
N ILE A 84 -4.67 -5.99 12.76
CA ILE A 84 -4.50 -6.93 13.87
C ILE A 84 -5.85 -7.23 14.54
N TYR A 85 -6.71 -6.22 14.69
CA TYR A 85 -8.08 -6.41 15.18
C TYR A 85 -8.93 -7.21 14.20
N GLU A 86 -8.89 -6.91 12.91
CA GLU A 86 -9.68 -7.58 11.87
C GLU A 86 -9.44 -9.08 11.83
N PHE A 87 -8.18 -9.50 12.01
CA PHE A 87 -7.83 -10.92 12.07
C PHE A 87 -8.19 -11.57 13.41
N GLY A 88 -7.85 -10.90 14.51
CA GLY A 88 -7.89 -11.52 15.85
C GLY A 88 -9.08 -11.17 16.73
N HIS A 89 -9.93 -10.22 16.33
CA HIS A 89 -11.14 -9.74 17.02
C HIS A 89 -10.96 -9.36 18.50
N SER A 90 -9.74 -8.93 18.90
CA SER A 90 -9.42 -8.58 20.29
C SER A 90 -9.98 -7.19 20.66
N GLN A 91 -10.88 -7.11 21.63
CA GLN A 91 -11.47 -5.84 22.10
C GLN A 91 -10.41 -4.84 22.61
N ASN A 92 -9.34 -5.33 23.25
CA ASN A 92 -8.24 -4.46 23.70
C ASN A 92 -7.52 -3.82 22.51
N ILE A 93 -7.34 -4.55 21.40
CA ILE A 93 -6.72 -4.03 20.19
C ILE A 93 -7.65 -3.02 19.51
N SER A 94 -8.95 -3.28 19.40
CA SER A 94 -9.87 -2.30 18.80
C SER A 94 -9.95 -1.00 19.61
N TYR A 95 -9.93 -1.08 20.94
CA TYR A 95 -9.86 0.10 21.80
C TYR A 95 -8.56 0.89 21.57
N MET A 96 -7.42 0.20 21.53
CA MET A 96 -6.11 0.80 21.24
C MET A 96 -6.09 1.44 19.84
N ALA A 97 -6.57 0.72 18.83
CA ALA A 97 -6.67 1.21 17.45
C ALA A 97 -7.49 2.49 17.37
N MET A 98 -8.66 2.53 17.99
CA MET A 98 -9.52 3.72 18.03
C MET A 98 -8.85 4.88 18.76
N LYS A 99 -8.22 4.63 19.92
CA LYS A 99 -7.48 5.64 20.67
C LYS A 99 -6.38 6.27 19.82
N GLN A 100 -5.58 5.46 19.14
CA GLN A 100 -4.50 5.95 18.29
C GLN A 100 -5.01 6.65 17.02
N THR A 101 -6.12 6.17 16.43
CA THR A 101 -6.80 6.82 15.30
C THR A 101 -7.27 8.23 15.68
N GLN A 102 -7.92 8.39 16.82
CA GLN A 102 -8.46 9.69 17.27
C GLN A 102 -7.39 10.75 17.54
N LYS A 103 -6.14 10.37 17.82
CA LYS A 103 -5.02 11.32 17.93
C LYS A 103 -4.80 12.12 16.64
N LEU A 104 -5.22 11.61 15.49
CA LEU A 104 -5.03 12.25 14.19
C LEU A 104 -6.14 13.27 13.84
N LEU A 105 -7.16 13.44 14.68
CA LEU A 105 -8.21 14.44 14.47
C LEU A 105 -7.67 15.86 14.21
N PRO A 106 -6.61 16.34 14.91
CA PRO A 106 -6.07 17.67 14.67
C PRO A 106 -5.55 17.91 13.23
N LEU A 107 -5.28 16.86 12.44
CA LEU A 107 -4.86 17.00 11.05
C LEU A 107 -5.87 17.75 10.17
N LEU A 108 -7.14 17.73 10.55
CA LEU A 108 -8.18 18.48 9.84
C LEU A 108 -7.97 20.00 9.94
N ASP A 109 -7.39 20.48 11.05
CA ASP A 109 -7.14 21.90 11.30
C ASP A 109 -5.70 22.33 10.97
N MET A 110 -4.79 21.37 10.77
CA MET A 110 -3.38 21.65 10.48
C MET A 110 -3.18 21.93 8.97
N ASN A 111 -2.10 22.61 8.61
CA ASN A 111 -1.62 22.63 7.23
C ASN A 111 -0.95 21.28 6.93
N THR A 112 -1.53 20.52 6.03
CA THR A 112 -1.04 19.20 5.60
C THR A 112 -0.69 19.22 4.13
N ASP A 113 0.22 18.34 3.72
CA ASP A 113 0.51 18.10 2.30
C ASP A 113 -0.42 17.01 1.72
N HIS A 114 -0.03 16.39 0.60
CA HIS A 114 -0.86 15.35 -0.03
C HIS A 114 -1.00 14.08 0.82
N ASP A 115 -0.09 13.86 1.74
CA ASP A 115 -0.04 12.64 2.56
C ASP A 115 -1.17 12.55 3.60
N ILE A 116 -2.02 13.59 3.69
CA ILE A 116 -3.28 13.49 4.44
C ILE A 116 -4.11 12.27 4.00
N GLY A 117 -3.96 11.82 2.74
CA GLY A 117 -4.54 10.58 2.25
C GLY A 117 -4.06 9.37 3.03
N PHE A 118 -2.74 9.16 3.12
CA PHE A 118 -2.14 8.11 3.94
C PHE A 118 -2.55 8.21 5.41
N GLN A 119 -2.49 9.41 5.96
CA GLN A 119 -2.76 9.65 7.37
C GLN A 119 -4.19 9.27 7.75
N LEU A 120 -5.18 9.72 6.99
CA LEU A 120 -6.59 9.53 7.33
C LEU A 120 -7.19 8.24 6.77
N ASN A 121 -6.85 7.84 5.52
CA ASN A 121 -7.44 6.64 4.95
C ASN A 121 -6.92 5.37 5.62
N CYS A 122 -5.62 5.27 5.89
CA CYS A 122 -5.07 4.10 6.58
C CYS A 122 -5.59 3.97 8.02
N SER A 123 -5.90 5.07 8.71
CA SER A 123 -6.39 5.08 10.09
C SER A 123 -7.91 5.09 10.19
N PHE A 124 -8.55 6.22 9.89
CA PHE A 124 -10.01 6.38 9.95
C PHE A 124 -10.73 5.54 8.90
N GLY A 125 -10.12 5.29 7.73
CA GLY A 125 -10.68 4.43 6.69
C GLY A 125 -10.86 3.00 7.19
N ASN A 126 -9.82 2.40 7.77
CA ASN A 126 -9.90 1.07 8.38
C ASN A 126 -10.84 1.05 9.60
N ALA A 127 -10.82 2.10 10.43
CA ALA A 127 -11.77 2.24 11.55
C ALA A 127 -13.21 2.25 11.05
N TYR A 128 -13.53 3.04 10.04
CA TYR A 128 -14.88 3.11 9.49
C TYR A 128 -15.33 1.80 8.88
N LYS A 129 -14.48 1.16 8.08
CA LYS A 129 -14.75 -0.14 7.44
C LYS A 129 -15.12 -1.22 8.45
N LEU A 130 -14.48 -1.22 9.63
CA LEU A 130 -14.66 -2.27 10.64
C LEU A 130 -15.72 -1.93 11.69
N THR A 131 -16.06 -0.66 11.88
CA THR A 131 -16.95 -0.22 12.98
C THR A 131 -18.20 0.53 12.53
N GLY A 132 -18.19 1.10 11.33
CA GLY A 132 -19.26 1.97 10.85
C GLY A 132 -19.38 3.29 11.65
N ASN A 133 -18.33 3.73 12.36
CA ASN A 133 -18.35 4.87 13.25
C ASN A 133 -18.56 6.19 12.48
N ASP A 134 -19.60 6.97 12.85
CA ASP A 134 -19.96 8.21 12.16
C ASP A 134 -18.87 9.29 12.21
N LEU A 135 -18.14 9.40 13.33
CA LEU A 135 -17.00 10.33 13.41
C LEU A 135 -15.94 10.00 12.36
N CYS A 136 -15.63 8.71 12.18
CA CYS A 136 -14.65 8.30 11.15
C CYS A 136 -15.14 8.68 9.74
N ARG A 137 -16.44 8.51 9.46
CA ARG A 137 -17.08 8.95 8.22
C ARG A 137 -16.91 10.45 7.97
N GLU A 138 -17.21 11.27 8.99
CA GLU A 138 -17.07 12.73 8.91
C GLU A 138 -15.61 13.15 8.62
N VAL A 139 -14.66 12.56 9.34
CA VAL A 139 -13.22 12.82 9.15
C VAL A 139 -12.75 12.46 7.74
N LEU A 140 -13.19 11.33 7.20
CA LEU A 140 -12.82 10.91 5.84
C LEU A 140 -13.36 11.87 4.79
N VAL A 141 -14.59 12.33 4.92
CA VAL A 141 -15.20 13.29 3.98
C VAL A 141 -14.49 14.65 4.04
N GLU A 142 -14.21 15.14 5.24
CA GLU A 142 -13.52 16.42 5.41
C GLU A 142 -12.06 16.35 4.93
N GLY A 143 -11.35 15.27 5.27
CA GLY A 143 -9.99 14.99 4.78
C GLY A 143 -9.93 14.92 3.24
N ALA A 144 -10.92 14.28 2.61
CA ALA A 144 -11.03 14.22 1.15
C ALA A 144 -11.20 15.62 0.53
N ARG A 145 -12.04 16.47 1.12
CA ARG A 145 -12.21 17.87 0.66
C ARG A 145 -10.90 18.65 0.80
N LYS A 146 -10.19 18.45 1.92
CA LYS A 146 -8.91 19.09 2.17
C LYS A 146 -7.84 18.65 1.16
N LEU A 147 -7.78 17.37 0.83
CA LEU A 147 -6.89 16.85 -0.22
C LEU A 147 -7.27 17.41 -1.61
N ALA A 148 -8.57 17.40 -1.94
CA ALA A 148 -9.07 17.93 -3.22
C ALA A 148 -8.72 19.40 -3.44
N ALA A 149 -8.73 20.20 -2.37
CA ALA A 149 -8.36 21.63 -2.44
C ALA A 149 -6.89 21.88 -2.87
N ARG A 150 -6.03 20.87 -2.86
CA ARG A 150 -4.64 20.94 -3.37
C ARG A 150 -4.54 20.74 -4.89
N MET A 151 -5.65 20.42 -5.56
CA MET A 151 -5.69 20.27 -7.01
C MET A 151 -5.53 21.61 -7.70
N ASN A 152 -4.64 21.66 -8.69
CA ASN A 152 -4.62 22.77 -9.64
C ASN A 152 -5.28 22.32 -10.95
N PRO A 153 -6.38 22.94 -11.37
CA PRO A 153 -7.12 22.53 -12.58
C PRO A 153 -6.31 22.70 -13.87
N THR A 154 -5.34 23.62 -13.90
CA THR A 154 -4.47 23.84 -15.07
C THR A 154 -3.48 22.67 -15.25
N THR A 155 -2.88 22.20 -14.17
CA THR A 155 -1.96 21.06 -14.23
C THR A 155 -2.69 19.71 -14.27
N GLY A 156 -3.92 19.64 -13.75
CA GLY A 156 -4.70 18.42 -13.62
C GLY A 156 -4.16 17.45 -12.56
N VAL A 157 -3.35 17.94 -11.61
CA VAL A 157 -2.75 17.12 -10.54
C VAL A 157 -2.80 17.84 -9.18
N ILE A 158 -2.76 17.05 -8.11
CA ILE A 158 -2.64 17.48 -6.73
C ILE A 158 -1.17 17.73 -6.42
N ARG A 159 -0.81 18.90 -5.92
CA ARG A 159 0.56 19.21 -5.51
C ARG A 159 0.95 18.36 -4.29
N SER A 160 2.14 17.73 -4.36
CA SER A 160 2.63 16.90 -3.27
C SER A 160 3.08 17.72 -2.08
N TRP A 161 4.02 18.63 -2.25
CA TRP A 161 4.63 19.38 -1.15
C TRP A 161 4.48 20.89 -1.31
N ASP A 162 4.46 21.60 -0.19
CA ASP A 162 4.43 23.07 -0.15
C ASP A 162 5.83 23.69 -0.09
N PHE A 163 6.84 22.93 0.38
CA PHE A 163 8.22 23.36 0.25
C PHE A 163 8.70 23.19 -1.20
N LEU A 164 9.48 24.17 -1.66
CA LEU A 164 10.02 24.17 -3.02
C LEU A 164 11.54 24.15 -2.96
N ARG A 165 12.15 23.20 -3.68
CA ARG A 165 13.57 23.25 -4.01
C ARG A 165 13.80 24.22 -5.16
N LYS A 166 15.05 24.67 -5.37
CA LYS A 166 15.38 25.57 -6.48
C LYS A 166 14.98 24.94 -7.82
N GLY A 167 14.18 25.63 -8.60
CA GLY A 167 13.68 25.17 -9.90
C GLY A 167 12.31 24.51 -9.87
N TRP A 168 11.79 24.11 -8.69
CA TRP A 168 10.45 23.57 -8.59
C TRP A 168 9.40 24.66 -8.51
N LYS A 169 8.31 24.49 -9.28
CA LYS A 169 7.12 25.33 -9.23
C LYS A 169 5.92 24.57 -8.66
N TYR A 170 5.73 23.33 -9.11
CA TYR A 170 4.59 22.51 -8.72
C TYR A 170 5.00 21.02 -8.72
N PRO A 171 5.69 20.56 -7.66
CA PRO A 171 6.19 19.19 -7.58
C PRO A 171 5.07 18.19 -7.28
N VAL A 172 5.06 17.08 -8.01
CA VAL A 172 4.12 15.96 -7.82
C VAL A 172 4.91 14.66 -7.87
N ILE A 173 4.78 13.83 -6.84
CA ILE A 173 5.43 12.51 -6.76
C ILE A 173 4.44 11.38 -7.02
N ILE A 174 4.95 10.25 -7.46
CA ILE A 174 4.13 9.07 -7.78
C ILE A 174 3.35 8.55 -6.58
N ASP A 175 3.83 8.75 -5.37
CA ASP A 175 3.21 8.42 -4.08
C ASP A 175 1.78 8.99 -3.95
N ASN A 176 1.52 10.13 -4.63
CA ASN A 176 0.21 10.77 -4.61
C ASN A 176 -0.91 9.87 -5.12
N MET A 177 -0.60 8.87 -5.96
CA MET A 177 -1.57 7.86 -6.39
C MET A 177 -2.22 7.12 -5.22
N MET A 178 -1.49 6.91 -4.13
CA MET A 178 -2.01 6.26 -2.92
C MET A 178 -3.02 7.13 -2.17
N ASN A 179 -2.84 8.45 -2.21
CA ASN A 179 -3.69 9.40 -1.51
C ASN A 179 -5.05 9.59 -2.19
N LEU A 180 -5.19 9.16 -3.45
CA LEU A 180 -6.45 9.22 -4.20
C LEU A 180 -7.56 8.35 -3.60
N GLU A 181 -7.21 7.30 -2.86
CA GLU A 181 -8.20 6.43 -2.22
C GLU A 181 -9.07 7.21 -1.22
N LEU A 182 -8.48 8.17 -0.48
CA LEU A 182 -9.25 9.05 0.39
C LEU A 182 -10.31 9.86 -0.38
N LEU A 183 -9.99 10.32 -1.61
CA LEU A 183 -10.94 11.04 -2.46
C LEU A 183 -12.08 10.14 -2.92
N MET A 184 -11.77 8.90 -3.34
CA MET A 184 -12.79 7.94 -3.78
C MET A 184 -13.70 7.54 -2.63
N VAL A 185 -13.15 7.27 -1.44
CA VAL A 185 -13.91 6.99 -0.22
C VAL A 185 -14.76 8.21 0.16
N GLY A 186 -14.20 9.41 0.16
CA GLY A 186 -14.93 10.65 0.44
C GLY A 186 -16.10 10.88 -0.52
N ALA A 187 -15.92 10.62 -1.81
CA ALA A 187 -16.96 10.70 -2.82
C ALA A 187 -18.11 9.71 -2.54
N GLN A 188 -17.79 8.47 -2.24
CA GLN A 188 -18.78 7.44 -1.91
C GLN A 188 -19.57 7.79 -0.64
N LEU A 189 -18.89 8.25 0.41
CA LEU A 189 -19.50 8.54 1.71
C LEU A 189 -20.37 9.81 1.73
N SER A 190 -20.01 10.81 0.91
CA SER A 190 -20.71 12.10 0.86
C SER A 190 -21.68 12.23 -0.31
N GLY A 191 -21.51 11.46 -1.39
CA GLY A 191 -22.19 11.65 -2.66
C GLY A 191 -21.62 12.82 -3.47
N ASP A 192 -20.51 13.43 -3.06
CA ASP A 192 -19.82 14.52 -3.75
C ASP A 192 -18.99 13.98 -4.92
N VAL A 193 -19.54 14.06 -6.12
CA VAL A 193 -18.92 13.52 -7.34
C VAL A 193 -17.64 14.24 -7.73
N GLU A 194 -17.45 15.50 -7.31
CA GLU A 194 -16.26 16.30 -7.63
C GLU A 194 -15.01 15.69 -7.01
N LEU A 195 -15.10 15.08 -5.82
CA LEU A 195 -13.97 14.38 -5.19
C LEU A 195 -13.48 13.22 -6.08
N GLY A 196 -14.39 12.43 -6.63
CA GLY A 196 -14.06 11.36 -7.56
C GLY A 196 -13.50 11.88 -8.90
N LEU A 197 -13.97 13.03 -9.38
CA LEU A 197 -13.44 13.67 -10.58
C LEU A 197 -12.00 14.15 -10.37
N VAL A 198 -11.70 14.74 -9.22
CA VAL A 198 -10.33 15.14 -8.84
C VAL A 198 -9.39 13.92 -8.86
N ALA A 199 -9.79 12.80 -8.26
CA ALA A 199 -8.99 11.58 -8.25
C ALA A 199 -8.71 11.05 -9.67
N ARG A 200 -9.74 10.97 -10.53
CA ARG A 200 -9.61 10.52 -11.92
C ARG A 200 -8.71 11.45 -12.74
N THR A 201 -8.88 12.76 -12.60
CA THR A 201 -8.08 13.75 -13.33
C THR A 201 -6.61 13.65 -12.95
N HIS A 202 -6.32 13.49 -11.65
CA HIS A 202 -4.95 13.26 -11.19
C HIS A 202 -4.38 11.96 -11.75
N ALA A 203 -5.10 10.85 -11.67
CA ALA A 203 -4.64 9.54 -12.17
C ALA A 203 -4.38 9.56 -13.68
N ASP A 204 -5.28 10.18 -14.47
CA ASP A 204 -5.12 10.31 -15.93
C ASP A 204 -3.88 11.14 -16.29
N THR A 205 -3.65 12.25 -15.59
CA THR A 205 -2.48 13.11 -15.82
C THR A 205 -1.18 12.43 -15.39
N THR A 206 -1.21 11.71 -14.27
CA THR A 206 -0.08 10.90 -13.79
C THR A 206 0.26 9.79 -14.78
N MET A 207 -0.74 9.07 -15.31
CA MET A 207 -0.55 8.05 -16.34
C MET A 207 0.17 8.60 -17.57
N LYS A 208 -0.17 9.80 -17.99
CA LYS A 208 0.42 10.47 -19.16
C LYS A 208 1.86 10.93 -18.92
N ASN A 209 2.17 11.46 -17.73
CA ASN A 209 3.38 12.25 -17.52
C ASN A 209 4.44 11.57 -16.66
N HIS A 210 4.06 10.62 -15.78
CA HIS A 210 4.98 10.00 -14.83
C HIS A 210 5.55 8.66 -15.31
N PHE A 211 5.08 8.10 -16.42
CA PHE A 211 5.52 6.78 -16.89
C PHE A 211 6.37 6.87 -18.14
N ARG A 212 7.36 5.98 -18.22
CA ARG A 212 8.13 5.67 -19.40
C ARG A 212 7.42 4.61 -20.25
N PRO A 213 7.82 4.41 -21.51
CA PRO A 213 7.18 3.41 -22.39
C PRO A 213 7.26 1.97 -21.88
N ASP A 214 8.20 1.66 -20.96
CA ASP A 214 8.39 0.36 -20.34
C ASP A 214 7.59 0.20 -19.03
N TYR A 215 6.69 1.12 -18.70
CA TYR A 215 5.87 1.21 -17.49
C TYR A 215 6.64 1.52 -16.20
N THR A 216 7.94 1.83 -16.25
CA THR A 216 8.62 2.38 -15.08
C THR A 216 8.17 3.82 -14.83
N SER A 217 8.03 4.21 -13.56
CA SER A 217 7.62 5.56 -13.21
C SER A 217 8.81 6.43 -12.81
N TYR A 218 8.75 7.71 -13.15
CA TYR A 218 9.54 8.75 -12.49
C TYR A 218 9.05 8.93 -11.06
N HIS A 219 9.94 9.27 -10.14
CA HIS A 219 9.54 9.61 -8.79
C HIS A 219 8.79 10.94 -8.75
N LEU A 220 9.36 12.00 -9.33
CA LEU A 220 8.84 13.36 -9.30
C LEU A 220 8.68 13.94 -10.72
N VAL A 221 7.54 14.57 -10.96
CA VAL A 221 7.30 15.44 -12.10
C VAL A 221 6.97 16.84 -11.59
N ASN A 222 7.72 17.83 -12.07
CA ASN A 222 7.53 19.23 -11.75
C ASN A 222 6.76 19.92 -12.89
N TYR A 223 5.66 20.58 -12.54
CA TYR A 223 4.80 21.25 -13.52
C TYR A 223 4.91 22.77 -13.43
N ASP A 224 4.57 23.45 -14.51
CA ASP A 224 4.23 24.87 -14.49
C ASP A 224 2.77 25.03 -14.05
N PRO A 225 2.48 25.69 -12.92
CA PRO A 225 1.12 25.82 -12.41
C PRO A 225 0.21 26.73 -13.26
N GLU A 226 0.79 27.54 -14.16
CA GLU A 226 0.05 28.48 -15.03
C GLU A 226 -0.28 27.86 -16.39
N THR A 227 0.62 27.02 -16.93
CA THR A 227 0.46 26.42 -18.27
C THR A 227 0.11 24.94 -18.24
N GLY A 228 0.38 24.23 -17.14
CA GLY A 228 0.24 22.78 -17.03
C GLY A 228 1.38 22.00 -17.69
N GLU A 229 2.39 22.67 -18.24
CA GLU A 229 3.52 22.00 -18.89
C GLU A 229 4.43 21.29 -17.90
N VAL A 230 4.99 20.16 -18.29
CA VAL A 230 6.04 19.47 -17.55
C VAL A 230 7.35 20.21 -17.72
N LEU A 231 7.92 20.69 -16.62
CA LEU A 231 9.20 21.42 -16.60
C LEU A 231 10.40 20.48 -16.43
N SER A 232 10.26 19.47 -15.55
CA SER A 232 11.32 18.47 -15.32
C SER A 232 10.74 17.17 -14.79
N ARG A 233 11.54 16.10 -14.90
CA ARG A 233 11.34 14.80 -14.26
C ARG A 233 12.58 14.49 -13.44
N GLU A 234 12.40 14.17 -12.18
CA GLU A 234 13.49 14.11 -11.19
C GLU A 234 13.26 13.00 -10.17
N THR A 235 14.26 12.76 -9.35
CA THR A 235 14.09 11.93 -8.16
C THR A 235 14.49 12.69 -6.89
N VAL A 236 13.95 12.26 -5.75
CA VAL A 236 14.37 12.69 -4.41
C VAL A 236 14.80 11.49 -3.58
N GLN A 237 14.16 10.35 -3.81
CA GLN A 237 14.37 9.12 -3.02
C GLN A 237 14.99 7.99 -3.84
N GLY A 238 15.03 8.09 -5.19
CA GLY A 238 15.65 7.11 -6.08
C GLY A 238 17.13 7.34 -6.30
N TYR A 239 17.76 6.40 -6.99
CA TYR A 239 19.18 6.39 -7.31
C TYR A 239 19.57 7.52 -8.27
N ALA A 240 18.79 7.75 -9.31
CA ALA A 240 18.98 8.79 -10.31
C ALA A 240 17.62 9.22 -10.90
N ASP A 241 17.58 10.38 -11.59
CA ASP A 241 16.35 10.91 -12.18
C ASP A 241 15.70 9.93 -13.18
N GLU A 242 16.51 9.14 -13.88
CA GLU A 242 16.05 8.14 -14.84
C GLU A 242 15.87 6.74 -14.24
N SER A 243 16.20 6.53 -12.94
CA SER A 243 16.07 5.21 -12.31
C SER A 243 14.64 4.87 -11.93
N ALA A 244 14.42 3.60 -11.64
CA ALA A 244 13.14 3.07 -11.17
C ALA A 244 13.21 2.77 -9.67
N TRP A 245 13.00 3.80 -8.84
CA TRP A 245 12.92 3.68 -7.40
C TRP A 245 11.82 2.68 -7.00
N SER A 246 12.20 1.60 -6.30
CA SER A 246 11.34 0.42 -6.11
C SER A 246 10.03 0.71 -5.40
N ARG A 247 10.05 1.53 -4.33
CA ARG A 247 8.82 1.90 -3.64
C ARG A 247 7.92 2.79 -4.51
N GLY A 248 8.48 3.62 -5.39
CA GLY A 248 7.71 4.38 -6.38
C GLY A 248 6.97 3.47 -7.37
N GLN A 249 7.62 2.38 -7.83
CA GLN A 249 6.95 1.39 -8.67
C GLN A 249 5.84 0.65 -7.90
N ALA A 250 6.06 0.37 -6.61
CA ALA A 250 5.05 -0.24 -5.75
C ALA A 250 3.83 0.68 -5.57
N TRP A 251 4.05 1.97 -5.34
CA TRP A 251 2.97 2.97 -5.27
C TRP A 251 2.17 3.06 -6.57
N ALA A 252 2.87 3.00 -7.72
CA ALA A 252 2.23 3.00 -9.02
C ALA A 252 1.34 1.76 -9.21
N LEU A 253 1.85 0.57 -8.90
CA LEU A 253 1.10 -0.69 -9.00
C LEU A 253 -0.16 -0.64 -8.12
N TYR A 254 0.00 -0.30 -6.84
CA TYR A 254 -1.11 -0.24 -5.90
C TYR A 254 -2.14 0.83 -6.32
N GLY A 255 -1.67 2.05 -6.60
CA GLY A 255 -2.53 3.17 -6.93
C GLY A 255 -3.40 2.92 -8.16
N TYR A 256 -2.88 2.30 -9.21
CA TYR A 256 -3.69 1.97 -10.39
C TYR A 256 -4.59 0.75 -10.19
N SER A 257 -4.19 -0.24 -9.39
CA SER A 257 -5.09 -1.33 -8.98
C SER A 257 -6.27 -0.79 -8.18
N MET A 258 -6.01 0.09 -7.21
CA MET A 258 -7.03 0.79 -6.42
C MET A 258 -7.94 1.65 -7.32
N MET A 259 -7.40 2.43 -8.25
CA MET A 259 -8.22 3.24 -9.16
C MET A 259 -9.12 2.37 -10.04
N TYR A 260 -8.66 1.19 -10.47
CA TYR A 260 -9.53 0.25 -11.16
C TYR A 260 -10.61 -0.31 -10.24
N ARG A 261 -10.29 -0.70 -9.01
CA ARG A 261 -11.28 -1.15 -8.02
C ARG A 261 -12.42 -0.15 -7.87
N GLU A 262 -12.09 1.14 -7.72
CA GLU A 262 -13.05 2.20 -7.43
C GLU A 262 -13.82 2.69 -8.66
N THR A 263 -13.26 2.54 -9.86
CA THR A 263 -13.83 3.18 -11.05
C THR A 263 -14.31 2.21 -12.12
N ARG A 264 -13.78 0.98 -12.13
CA ARG A 264 -13.94 -0.01 -13.20
C ARG A 264 -13.52 0.51 -14.59
N ASP A 265 -12.60 1.48 -14.63
CA ASP A 265 -12.03 1.99 -15.87
C ASP A 265 -10.87 1.08 -16.32
N GLU A 266 -11.06 0.40 -17.44
CA GLU A 266 -10.11 -0.56 -18.01
C GLU A 266 -8.72 0.05 -18.33
N ARG A 267 -8.63 1.38 -18.48
CA ARG A 267 -7.35 2.05 -18.67
C ARG A 267 -6.45 1.92 -17.44
N TYR A 268 -7.04 2.00 -16.24
CA TYR A 268 -6.31 1.84 -14.99
C TYR A 268 -5.88 0.38 -14.76
N LEU A 269 -6.73 -0.59 -15.13
CA LEU A 269 -6.34 -2.01 -15.12
C LEU A 269 -5.18 -2.27 -16.08
N ALA A 270 -5.24 -1.75 -17.30
CA ALA A 270 -4.16 -1.89 -18.27
C ALA A 270 -2.85 -1.26 -17.77
N GLN A 271 -2.92 -0.10 -17.12
CA GLN A 271 -1.76 0.54 -16.51
C GLN A 271 -1.18 -0.29 -15.35
N ALA A 272 -2.03 -0.79 -14.43
CA ALA A 272 -1.61 -1.65 -13.33
C ALA A 272 -0.94 -2.93 -13.84
N ARG A 273 -1.50 -3.59 -14.86
CA ARG A 273 -0.90 -4.77 -15.51
C ARG A 273 0.45 -4.46 -16.14
N GLY A 274 0.58 -3.33 -16.84
CA GLY A 274 1.87 -2.92 -17.41
C GLY A 274 2.96 -2.76 -16.36
N VAL A 275 2.64 -2.11 -15.22
CA VAL A 275 3.58 -1.98 -14.09
C VAL A 275 3.87 -3.34 -13.45
N ALA A 276 2.85 -4.18 -13.24
CA ALA A 276 3.01 -5.52 -12.68
C ALA A 276 3.93 -6.41 -13.54
N ASP A 277 3.70 -6.44 -14.84
CA ASP A 277 4.50 -7.23 -15.78
C ASP A 277 5.95 -6.73 -15.90
N MET A 278 6.17 -5.43 -15.78
CA MET A 278 7.52 -4.85 -15.66
C MET A 278 8.19 -5.32 -14.39
N LEU A 279 7.50 -5.27 -13.25
CA LEU A 279 8.02 -5.73 -11.95
C LEU A 279 8.33 -7.22 -11.95
N LEU A 280 7.45 -8.09 -12.47
CA LEU A 280 7.69 -9.53 -12.55
C LEU A 280 8.98 -9.88 -13.32
N LYS A 281 9.37 -9.06 -14.29
CA LYS A 281 10.61 -9.26 -15.07
C LYS A 281 11.86 -8.79 -14.35
N ARG A 282 11.73 -7.89 -13.38
CA ARG A 282 12.86 -7.20 -12.72
C ARG A 282 13.07 -7.63 -11.26
N LEU A 283 12.03 -8.17 -10.61
CA LEU A 283 12.14 -8.65 -9.24
C LEU A 283 13.08 -9.87 -9.15
N PRO A 284 13.88 -9.95 -8.07
CA PRO A 284 14.70 -11.13 -7.81
C PRO A 284 13.85 -12.36 -7.45
N GLU A 285 14.48 -13.52 -7.39
CA GLU A 285 13.79 -14.79 -7.14
C GLU A 285 13.01 -14.80 -5.80
N ASP A 286 13.54 -14.16 -4.76
CA ASP A 286 12.90 -14.06 -3.44
C ASP A 286 11.79 -13.00 -3.36
N GLY A 287 11.62 -12.19 -4.41
CA GLY A 287 10.59 -11.17 -4.54
C GLY A 287 10.87 -9.87 -3.78
N ILE A 288 11.95 -9.75 -2.98
CA ILE A 288 12.27 -8.53 -2.26
C ILE A 288 13.16 -7.64 -3.14
N PRO A 289 12.72 -6.46 -3.61
CA PRO A 289 13.50 -5.63 -4.50
C PRO A 289 14.71 -4.98 -3.81
N ALA A 290 15.70 -4.59 -4.58
CA ALA A 290 16.63 -3.55 -4.16
C ALA A 290 15.85 -2.24 -3.94
N TRP A 291 16.38 -1.31 -3.14
CA TRP A 291 15.74 -0.03 -2.87
C TRP A 291 15.46 0.81 -4.14
N ASP A 292 16.28 0.60 -5.16
CA ASP A 292 16.08 1.09 -6.53
C ASP A 292 16.41 -0.05 -7.50
N LEU A 293 15.56 -0.31 -8.47
CA LEU A 293 15.74 -1.41 -9.42
C LEU A 293 16.95 -1.19 -10.35
N ASP A 294 17.44 0.03 -10.45
CA ASP A 294 18.60 0.40 -11.28
C ASP A 294 19.87 0.68 -10.47
N ASP A 295 19.89 0.40 -9.14
CA ASP A 295 21.11 0.47 -8.36
C ASP A 295 22.12 -0.58 -8.89
N PRO A 296 23.28 -0.16 -9.42
CA PRO A 296 24.26 -1.07 -10.03
C PRO A 296 25.08 -1.85 -8.99
N SER A 297 24.91 -1.57 -7.71
CA SER A 297 25.68 -2.21 -6.63
C SER A 297 25.33 -3.68 -6.48
N ALA A 298 26.32 -4.55 -6.43
CA ALA A 298 26.09 -5.98 -6.22
C ALA A 298 25.47 -6.29 -4.84
N ASP A 299 25.65 -5.41 -3.89
CA ASP A 299 25.16 -5.44 -2.51
C ASP A 299 24.11 -4.36 -2.23
N ALA A 300 23.36 -3.95 -3.25
CA ALA A 300 22.29 -2.98 -3.13
C ALA A 300 21.32 -3.36 -1.99
N LEU A 301 21.03 -2.39 -1.12
CA LEU A 301 20.13 -2.60 0.02
C LEU A 301 18.74 -3.05 -0.45
N ARG A 302 18.17 -4.00 0.27
CA ARG A 302 16.83 -4.51 0.02
C ARG A 302 15.80 -3.59 0.68
N ASP A 303 14.68 -3.34 0.01
CA ASP A 303 13.60 -2.54 0.59
C ASP A 303 12.34 -3.40 0.81
N VAL A 304 12.19 -3.89 2.03
CA VAL A 304 11.03 -4.69 2.43
C VAL A 304 9.73 -3.89 2.35
N SER A 305 9.78 -2.54 2.46
CA SER A 305 8.57 -1.72 2.35
C SER A 305 7.99 -1.76 0.94
N ALA A 306 8.84 -1.71 -0.08
CA ALA A 306 8.40 -1.87 -1.46
C ALA A 306 7.78 -3.25 -1.70
N ALA A 307 8.41 -4.32 -1.16
CA ALA A 307 7.86 -5.68 -1.26
C ALA A 307 6.48 -5.81 -0.61
N ALA A 308 6.28 -5.25 0.59
CA ALA A 308 5.01 -5.32 1.30
C ALA A 308 3.87 -4.61 0.53
N ILE A 309 4.15 -3.43 -0.03
CA ILE A 309 3.20 -2.69 -0.87
C ILE A 309 2.88 -3.48 -2.15
N MET A 310 3.92 -4.01 -2.81
CA MET A 310 3.75 -4.83 -4.01
C MET A 310 2.91 -6.08 -3.73
N ALA A 311 3.17 -6.80 -2.63
CA ALA A 311 2.42 -8.00 -2.26
C ALA A 311 0.92 -7.70 -2.11
N SER A 312 0.57 -6.61 -1.40
CA SER A 312 -0.82 -6.19 -1.25
C SER A 312 -1.48 -5.86 -2.61
N ALA A 313 -0.75 -5.14 -3.46
CA ALA A 313 -1.24 -4.76 -4.79
C ALA A 313 -1.33 -5.96 -5.75
N PHE A 314 -0.39 -6.90 -5.72
CA PHE A 314 -0.43 -8.10 -6.55
C PHE A 314 -1.61 -9.02 -6.19
N ILE A 315 -1.94 -9.16 -4.89
CA ILE A 315 -3.14 -9.91 -4.48
C ILE A 315 -4.38 -9.27 -5.10
N GLU A 316 -4.56 -7.96 -4.92
CA GLU A 316 -5.71 -7.24 -5.49
C GLU A 316 -5.77 -7.36 -7.03
N LEU A 317 -4.63 -7.19 -7.70
CA LEU A 317 -4.57 -7.29 -9.15
C LEU A 317 -4.88 -8.72 -9.64
N SER A 318 -4.47 -9.76 -8.89
CA SER A 318 -4.80 -11.15 -9.22
C SER A 318 -6.31 -11.41 -9.14
N GLU A 319 -7.00 -10.81 -8.16
CA GLU A 319 -8.46 -10.89 -8.02
C GLU A 319 -9.19 -10.22 -9.20
N HIS A 320 -8.62 -9.14 -9.73
CA HIS A 320 -9.21 -8.41 -10.86
C HIS A 320 -8.97 -9.09 -12.19
N THR A 321 -7.87 -9.79 -12.35
CA THR A 321 -7.43 -10.34 -13.65
C THR A 321 -7.59 -11.85 -13.75
N GLY A 322 -7.60 -12.59 -12.63
CA GLY A 322 -7.48 -14.03 -12.60
C GLY A 322 -6.09 -14.57 -12.98
N GLU A 323 -5.06 -13.69 -13.07
CA GLU A 323 -3.72 -14.10 -13.46
C GLU A 323 -2.93 -14.61 -12.25
N ALA A 324 -2.70 -15.93 -12.20
CA ALA A 324 -2.02 -16.61 -11.11
C ALA A 324 -0.58 -16.10 -10.86
N ALA A 325 0.10 -15.57 -11.87
CA ALA A 325 1.46 -15.06 -11.73
C ALA A 325 1.56 -13.93 -10.68
N TYR A 326 0.55 -13.07 -10.57
CA TYR A 326 0.49 -12.00 -9.58
C TYR A 326 0.34 -12.57 -8.15
N MET A 327 -0.58 -13.52 -7.96
CA MET A 327 -0.74 -14.19 -6.67
C MET A 327 0.53 -14.94 -6.26
N HIS A 328 1.17 -15.68 -7.17
CA HIS A 328 2.41 -16.40 -6.89
C HIS A 328 3.56 -15.46 -6.47
N MET A 329 3.63 -14.25 -7.06
CA MET A 329 4.64 -13.27 -6.64
C MET A 329 4.32 -12.72 -5.24
N ALA A 330 3.06 -12.41 -4.96
CA ALA A 330 2.63 -11.96 -3.64
C ALA A 330 2.91 -13.03 -2.56
N GLU A 331 2.57 -14.30 -2.81
CA GLU A 331 2.86 -15.42 -1.90
C GLU A 331 4.37 -15.54 -1.63
N ARG A 332 5.18 -15.44 -2.68
CA ARG A 332 6.64 -15.48 -2.55
C ARG A 332 7.16 -14.34 -1.68
N GLN A 333 6.72 -13.11 -1.92
CA GLN A 333 7.07 -11.95 -1.12
C GLN A 333 6.66 -12.12 0.34
N LEU A 334 5.43 -12.56 0.59
CA LEU A 334 4.93 -12.79 1.95
C LEU A 334 5.73 -13.89 2.67
N LEU A 335 5.98 -15.02 2.02
CA LEU A 335 6.78 -16.12 2.59
C LEU A 335 8.22 -15.68 2.91
N THR A 336 8.83 -14.89 2.03
CA THR A 336 10.17 -14.33 2.26
C THR A 336 10.16 -13.37 3.44
N MET A 337 9.19 -12.45 3.52
CA MET A 337 9.04 -11.51 4.64
C MET A 337 8.76 -12.21 5.97
N MET A 338 8.18 -13.41 5.97
CA MET A 338 7.95 -14.22 7.16
C MET A 338 9.19 -14.99 7.63
N THR A 339 10.30 -14.98 6.89
CA THR A 339 11.55 -15.62 7.33
C THR A 339 12.23 -14.85 8.47
N PRO A 340 13.10 -15.51 9.28
CA PRO A 340 13.85 -14.84 10.36
C PRO A 340 14.80 -13.72 9.86
N GLU A 341 15.10 -13.67 8.58
CA GLU A 341 15.87 -12.59 7.97
C GLU A 341 15.07 -11.28 8.01
N TYR A 342 13.81 -11.31 7.63
CA TYR A 342 12.97 -10.11 7.52
C TYR A 342 12.00 -9.92 8.70
N LEU A 343 11.51 -10.99 9.32
CA LEU A 343 10.57 -10.90 10.44
C LEU A 343 11.32 -10.86 11.77
N ALA A 344 11.00 -9.91 12.61
CA ALA A 344 11.55 -9.78 13.95
C ALA A 344 11.05 -10.88 14.88
N LYS A 345 11.85 -11.23 15.89
CA LYS A 345 11.38 -12.05 17.01
C LYS A 345 10.64 -11.20 18.04
N PRO A 346 9.84 -11.83 18.94
CA PRO A 346 9.17 -11.11 20.00
C PRO A 346 10.13 -10.25 20.84
N GLY A 347 9.85 -8.95 20.97
CA GLY A 347 10.66 -7.99 21.73
C GLY A 347 11.87 -7.41 20.98
N GLU A 348 12.15 -7.86 19.76
CA GLU A 348 13.21 -7.30 18.90
C GLU A 348 12.72 -6.13 18.05
N ASN A 349 13.64 -5.51 17.31
CA ASN A 349 13.38 -4.51 16.25
C ASN A 349 12.59 -3.27 16.73
N GLY A 350 12.76 -2.88 18.00
CA GLY A 350 12.03 -1.73 18.57
C GLY A 350 10.52 -1.90 18.67
N GLY A 351 9.99 -3.10 18.44
CA GLY A 351 8.57 -3.40 18.41
C GLY A 351 7.94 -3.43 17.00
N PHE A 352 8.71 -3.16 15.95
CA PHE A 352 8.28 -3.33 14.56
C PHE A 352 8.39 -4.78 14.11
N LEU A 353 7.61 -5.15 13.09
CA LEU A 353 7.61 -6.50 12.53
C LEU A 353 8.74 -6.73 11.54
N LEU A 354 8.83 -5.89 10.52
CA LEU A 354 9.75 -6.08 9.41
C LEU A 354 11.07 -5.33 9.61
N LYS A 355 12.14 -5.96 9.19
CA LYS A 355 13.51 -5.45 9.14
C LYS A 355 13.87 -5.07 7.69
N HIS A 356 14.97 -4.33 7.50
CA HIS A 356 15.56 -4.07 6.18
C HIS A 356 14.68 -3.20 5.26
N GLY A 357 14.10 -2.13 5.79
CA GLY A 357 13.44 -1.09 5.00
C GLY A 357 14.39 0.05 4.64
N VAL A 358 14.15 0.69 3.50
CA VAL A 358 14.92 1.84 3.03
C VAL A 358 13.99 3.02 2.80
N GLY A 359 13.98 3.99 3.72
CA GLY A 359 13.15 5.19 3.63
C GLY A 359 13.64 6.15 2.54
N ASN A 360 14.82 6.74 2.73
CA ASN A 360 15.41 7.70 1.79
C ASN A 360 16.94 7.61 1.83
N LEU A 361 17.51 6.75 0.98
CA LEU A 361 18.95 6.52 0.94
C LEU A 361 19.75 7.76 0.51
N PRO A 362 19.34 8.53 -0.51
CA PRO A 362 20.03 9.76 -0.91
C PRO A 362 20.18 10.79 0.25
N GLU A 363 19.16 10.90 1.10
CA GLU A 363 19.20 11.81 2.27
C GLU A 363 19.75 11.12 3.54
N LYS A 364 20.21 9.86 3.43
CA LYS A 364 20.72 9.04 4.54
C LYS A 364 19.73 8.95 5.72
N SER A 365 18.45 8.91 5.40
CA SER A 365 17.36 8.84 6.36
C SER A 365 16.67 7.48 6.27
N GLU A 366 16.56 6.79 7.42
CA GLU A 366 15.85 5.51 7.52
C GLU A 366 16.41 4.44 6.57
N VAL A 367 17.71 4.17 6.72
CA VAL A 367 18.47 3.25 5.88
C VAL A 367 18.67 1.94 6.61
N ASP A 368 18.19 0.84 6.02
CA ASP A 368 18.27 -0.52 6.57
C ASP A 368 17.67 -0.64 8.00
N VAL A 369 16.45 -0.12 8.18
CA VAL A 369 15.75 -0.04 9.46
C VAL A 369 14.29 -0.47 9.31
N PRO A 370 13.56 -0.79 10.41
CA PRO A 370 12.13 -0.99 10.36
C PRO A 370 11.39 0.30 9.99
N LEU A 371 10.27 0.14 9.27
CA LEU A 371 9.45 1.26 8.81
C LEU A 371 7.97 0.98 9.12
N SER A 372 7.27 1.93 9.74
CA SER A 372 5.87 1.76 10.15
C SER A 372 4.94 1.41 8.98
N TYR A 373 5.21 1.94 7.79
CA TYR A 373 4.44 1.63 6.58
C TYR A 373 4.78 0.25 5.97
N ALA A 374 6.00 -0.27 6.18
CA ALA A 374 6.32 -1.64 5.78
C ALA A 374 5.44 -2.65 6.55
N ASP A 375 5.34 -2.48 7.87
CA ASP A 375 4.48 -3.30 8.71
C ASP A 375 3.00 -3.17 8.32
N TYR A 376 2.53 -1.95 8.05
CA TYR A 376 1.15 -1.70 7.66
C TYR A 376 0.77 -2.49 6.40
N TYR A 377 1.56 -2.35 5.32
CA TYR A 377 1.25 -3.03 4.05
C TYR A 377 1.50 -4.54 4.12
N PHE A 378 2.42 -4.99 4.95
CA PHE A 378 2.59 -6.42 5.22
C PHE A 378 1.35 -7.02 5.88
N LEU A 379 0.81 -6.38 6.92
CA LEU A 379 -0.41 -6.83 7.58
C LEU A 379 -1.64 -6.72 6.67
N GLU A 380 -1.72 -5.65 5.86
CA GLU A 380 -2.77 -5.52 4.85
C GLU A 380 -2.72 -6.68 3.84
N ALA A 381 -1.54 -6.98 3.30
CA ALA A 381 -1.36 -8.06 2.36
C ALA A 381 -1.73 -9.42 2.96
N LEU A 382 -1.36 -9.69 4.22
CA LEU A 382 -1.76 -10.90 4.93
C LEU A 382 -3.27 -11.00 5.14
N VAL A 383 -3.95 -9.87 5.47
CA VAL A 383 -5.42 -9.84 5.60
C VAL A 383 -6.09 -10.05 4.25
N ARG A 384 -5.59 -9.43 3.17
CA ARG A 384 -6.09 -9.65 1.80
C ARG A 384 -5.92 -11.12 1.42
N TYR A 385 -4.74 -11.71 1.65
CA TYR A 385 -4.46 -13.12 1.38
C TYR A 385 -5.36 -14.06 2.19
N TRP A 386 -5.56 -13.78 3.48
CA TRP A 386 -6.46 -14.54 4.33
C TRP A 386 -7.90 -14.55 3.83
N LYS A 387 -8.38 -13.42 3.29
CA LYS A 387 -9.74 -13.27 2.76
C LYS A 387 -9.90 -13.78 1.33
N HIS A 388 -8.80 -13.97 0.62
CA HIS A 388 -8.85 -14.47 -0.75
C HIS A 388 -9.41 -15.89 -0.75
N GLU A 389 -10.54 -16.10 -1.45
CA GLU A 389 -11.13 -17.41 -1.65
C GLU A 389 -10.36 -18.12 -2.79
N VAL A 390 -9.80 -19.28 -2.47
CA VAL A 390 -9.08 -20.13 -3.45
C VAL A 390 -10.08 -20.86 -4.34
#